data_e10978bf22f8f203d11e858e333faa7a
#
_entry.id   e10978bf22f8f203d11e858e333faa7a
#
_cell.length_a   1.000
_cell.length_b   1.000
_cell.length_c   1.000
_cell.angle_alpha   90.00
_cell.angle_beta   90.00
_cell.angle_gamma   90.00
#
_symmetry.space_group_name_H-M   'P 1'
#
loop_
_entity.id
_entity.type
_entity.pdbx_description
1 polymer ?
#
loop_
_entity_poly.entity_id
_entity_poly.type
_entity_poly.pdbx_seq_one_letter_code
_entity_poly.pdbx_strand_id
1 'polypeptide(L)'
;MLGKKRLVSLFLALAMMGSVMAGCGGNTESKDSGTAANTTESKDAALDPIEISFFISDPGQAPTADNKIYKLIQEKLGVTCKFEFLVGDKDQKIGVMIAGGDYPDVVSVDTFTNPKFTGAGALLPLEDLIAENAPNLQKHYEPYKNRVKDSTDGHFYIMPDYGVFYNELKTNIWQGPAFWIQKAVLAEFGYPQVKTLDQYFDLIEKYQAKYPQIDGQKTIGFEILSDGWRDFCLKNPPEHLAGYPNDGQVIVDPKTNVAEFFWDKDYAKTYYKKLNDMYNKGIIDPETFTMNYDQYMAKLSSGRVLGTFDQFWNFSNADLTLKQQNKIERTWAPCAITLDESIKPYYQDRGALNVNTGYAITTSCKDPERVIKFFDTLLTEEWQKILGWGIEGEDYSVDSNGEFVRTPEQRKNYEDQSWRLQNMAYTLWFYGPKMEGSYADGNACTPGFQAKEFYASLSDYDKNFLKQYGYETWTQFLNEAPENRLTYPAWGIDLVDGSPASMANTKIGETGTKYLPKAILSKPGDFDKVWDEYVTELHKCDIQAYLDRINDQLKWRAENWK
;
A
#
# COMPACT_ATOMS: atom_id res chain seq x y z
N MET A 1 9.40 -41.98 -38.61
CA MET A 1 9.61 -41.47 -39.97
C MET A 1 9.85 -39.98 -39.84
N LEU A 2 11.10 -39.60 -39.83
CA LEU A 2 11.89 -39.01 -40.92
C LEU A 2 11.14 -37.82 -41.58
N GLY A 3 11.61 -36.58 -41.63
CA GLY A 3 12.96 -36.17 -41.90
C GLY A 3 13.26 -34.72 -41.65
N LYS A 4 14.50 -34.57 -41.43
CA LYS A 4 15.31 -33.36 -41.39
C LYS A 4 15.28 -32.57 -42.71
N LYS A 5 15.43 -31.22 -42.64
CA LYS A 5 16.39 -30.54 -43.55
C LYS A 5 16.86 -29.21 -42.90
N ARG A 6 18.17 -29.14 -42.78
CA ARG A 6 19.02 -27.95 -42.56
C ARG A 6 19.23 -27.26 -43.92
N LEU A 7 19.60 -25.96 -43.88
CA LEU A 7 20.70 -25.28 -44.63
C LEU A 7 20.61 -23.78 -44.32
N VAL A 8 21.56 -23.20 -43.67
CA VAL A 8 22.95 -22.78 -43.95
C VAL A 8 23.04 -21.43 -44.70
N SER A 9 23.53 -20.46 -43.93
CA SER A 9 24.50 -19.37 -44.18
C SER A 9 24.47 -18.57 -45.48
N LEU A 10 24.63 -17.24 -45.40
CA LEU A 10 25.84 -16.58 -45.96
C LEU A 10 26.05 -15.15 -45.42
N PHE A 11 27.29 -14.90 -45.05
CA PHE A 11 27.93 -13.61 -44.78
C PHE A 11 27.93 -12.67 -46.01
N LEU A 12 27.87 -11.34 -45.79
CA LEU A 12 28.83 -10.44 -46.47
C LEU A 12 29.04 -9.13 -45.66
N ALA A 13 30.25 -8.98 -45.24
CA ALA A 13 30.82 -7.71 -44.78
C ALA A 13 31.38 -6.94 -46.02
N LEU A 14 31.26 -5.65 -46.03
CA LEU A 14 32.30 -4.79 -46.67
C LEU A 14 32.33 -3.40 -46.00
N ALA A 15 33.55 -3.06 -45.65
CA ALA A 15 34.02 -1.82 -45.11
C ALA A 15 34.36 -0.81 -46.24
N MET A 16 34.55 0.43 -45.88
CA MET A 16 35.65 1.34 -46.17
C MET A 16 35.21 2.81 -46.33
N MET A 17 35.82 3.61 -45.54
CA MET A 17 36.69 4.80 -45.75
C MET A 17 36.01 5.96 -46.46
N GLY A 18 36.09 7.18 -46.00
CA GLY A 18 37.10 7.97 -45.32
C GLY A 18 37.25 9.28 -46.11
N SER A 19 37.30 10.41 -45.50
CA SER A 19 38.20 11.52 -45.90
C SER A 19 37.93 12.79 -45.10
N VAL A 20 38.99 13.23 -44.49
CA VAL A 20 39.29 14.52 -43.88
C VAL A 20 39.43 15.60 -44.96
N MET A 21 38.99 16.84 -44.71
CA MET A 21 39.74 18.05 -45.09
C MET A 21 39.37 19.23 -44.19
N ALA A 22 40.39 19.82 -43.69
CA ALA A 22 40.42 21.07 -42.94
C ALA A 22 40.36 22.30 -43.87
N GLY A 23 39.95 23.43 -43.33
CA GLY A 23 40.06 24.73 -43.96
C GLY A 23 39.97 25.83 -42.93
N CYS A 24 41.13 26.42 -42.64
CA CYS A 24 41.32 27.63 -41.83
C CYS A 24 40.93 28.89 -42.59
N GLY A 25 40.59 29.95 -41.83
CA GLY A 25 40.98 31.29 -42.19
C GLY A 25 40.01 32.41 -41.87
N GLY A 26 40.43 33.32 -40.96
CA GLY A 26 40.29 34.75 -41.17
C GLY A 26 39.50 35.59 -40.18
N ASN A 27 40.22 36.21 -39.31
CA ASN A 27 39.92 37.28 -38.37
C ASN A 27 39.30 38.55 -39.03
N THR A 28 38.34 39.20 -38.33
CA THR A 28 38.41 40.68 -38.13
C THR A 28 37.44 41.12 -37.01
N GLU A 29 37.96 41.93 -36.11
CA GLU A 29 37.29 42.60 -34.97
C GLU A 29 36.33 43.71 -35.46
N SER A 30 35.25 43.91 -34.72
CA SER A 30 34.80 45.23 -34.32
C SER A 30 33.97 45.19 -33.05
N LYS A 31 34.32 46.00 -32.08
CA LYS A 31 33.65 46.30 -30.82
C LYS A 31 32.33 47.03 -31.07
N ASP A 32 31.27 46.65 -30.41
CA ASP A 32 30.38 47.64 -29.81
C ASP A 32 29.70 47.09 -28.55
N SER A 33 29.53 47.95 -27.56
CA SER A 33 29.07 47.73 -26.20
C SER A 33 27.56 47.74 -26.12
N GLY A 34 26.99 46.66 -25.60
CA GLY A 34 25.58 46.60 -25.21
C GLY A 34 25.39 45.64 -24.03
N THR A 35 25.01 46.22 -22.89
CA THR A 35 24.71 45.54 -21.64
C THR A 35 23.57 44.53 -21.84
N ALA A 36 23.89 43.26 -21.84
CA ALA A 36 22.89 42.18 -21.81
C ALA A 36 22.97 41.48 -20.46
N ALA A 37 21.81 41.37 -19.82
CA ALA A 37 21.60 40.63 -18.61
C ALA A 37 22.02 39.16 -18.80
N ASN A 38 22.92 38.70 -17.96
CA ASN A 38 23.31 37.31 -17.87
C ASN A 38 22.12 36.48 -17.33
N THR A 39 21.34 35.92 -18.20
CA THR A 39 20.61 34.67 -17.92
C THR A 39 21.61 33.54 -18.10
N THR A 40 22.12 33.05 -17.01
CA THR A 40 22.90 31.80 -16.98
C THR A 40 21.93 30.67 -17.26
N GLU A 41 21.75 30.29 -18.51
CA GLU A 41 21.31 28.95 -18.86
C GLU A 41 22.42 28.00 -18.38
N SER A 42 22.17 27.32 -17.30
CA SER A 42 22.97 26.15 -16.93
C SER A 42 22.74 25.10 -18.03
N LYS A 43 23.75 24.92 -18.89
CA LYS A 43 23.85 23.70 -19.68
C LYS A 43 23.98 22.57 -18.69
N ASP A 44 22.89 21.84 -18.45
CA ASP A 44 22.94 20.55 -17.78
C ASP A 44 23.92 19.68 -18.59
N ALA A 45 25.09 19.43 -18.00
CA ALA A 45 25.98 18.40 -18.51
C ALA A 45 25.20 17.09 -18.47
N ALA A 46 25.00 16.47 -19.62
CA ALA A 46 24.35 15.17 -19.71
C ALA A 46 25.08 14.23 -18.75
N LEU A 47 24.37 13.76 -17.74
CA LEU A 47 24.91 12.82 -16.77
C LEU A 47 25.23 11.50 -17.50
N ASP A 48 26.37 10.89 -17.18
CA ASP A 48 26.74 9.59 -17.76
C ASP A 48 25.60 8.58 -17.56
N PRO A 49 25.22 7.83 -18.62
CA PRO A 49 24.13 6.85 -18.52
C PRO A 49 24.44 5.77 -17.48
N ILE A 50 23.45 5.46 -16.64
CA ILE A 50 23.50 4.39 -15.65
C ILE A 50 22.30 3.46 -15.79
N GLU A 51 22.51 2.17 -15.55
CA GLU A 51 21.43 1.21 -15.33
C GLU A 51 21.31 0.94 -13.84
N ILE A 52 20.11 1.08 -13.28
CA ILE A 52 19.80 0.76 -11.87
C ILE A 52 18.89 -0.46 -11.86
N SER A 53 19.34 -1.49 -11.19
CA SER A 53 18.59 -2.74 -10.99
C SER A 53 17.75 -2.67 -9.73
N PHE A 54 16.46 -3.08 -9.83
CA PHE A 54 15.49 -3.08 -8.75
C PHE A 54 14.94 -4.49 -8.53
N PHE A 55 14.86 -4.94 -7.29
CA PHE A 55 14.03 -6.06 -6.90
C PHE A 55 12.82 -5.55 -6.12
N ILE A 56 11.61 -5.94 -6.58
CA ILE A 56 10.35 -5.61 -5.92
C ILE A 56 9.87 -6.84 -5.16
N SER A 57 9.76 -6.73 -3.84
CA SER A 57 9.41 -7.82 -2.93
C SER A 57 7.94 -8.25 -2.97
N ASP A 58 7.16 -7.70 -3.90
CA ASP A 58 5.79 -8.09 -4.18
C ASP A 58 5.63 -8.63 -5.61
N PRO A 59 4.65 -9.52 -5.85
CA PRO A 59 4.29 -9.93 -7.19
C PRO A 59 3.81 -8.76 -8.03
N GLY A 60 4.19 -8.71 -9.30
CA GLY A 60 3.81 -7.62 -10.18
C GLY A 60 4.26 -7.85 -11.62
N GLN A 61 4.10 -6.82 -12.43
CA GLN A 61 4.50 -6.80 -13.83
C GLN A 61 5.45 -5.64 -14.07
N ALA A 62 6.55 -5.91 -14.76
CA ALA A 62 7.48 -4.87 -15.19
C ALA A 62 6.79 -3.93 -16.22
N PRO A 63 7.14 -2.63 -16.20
CA PRO A 63 6.70 -1.70 -17.23
C PRO A 63 7.16 -2.17 -18.61
N THR A 64 6.44 -1.77 -19.65
CA THR A 64 6.81 -2.11 -21.02
C THR A 64 8.12 -1.42 -21.42
N ALA A 65 8.87 -2.01 -22.34
CA ALA A 65 10.16 -1.47 -22.78
C ALA A 65 10.03 -0.08 -23.45
N ASP A 66 8.83 0.26 -23.91
CA ASP A 66 8.50 1.54 -24.55
C ASP A 66 7.73 2.50 -23.64
N ASN A 67 7.67 2.22 -22.33
CA ASN A 67 6.97 3.07 -21.37
C ASN A 67 7.38 4.53 -21.46
N LYS A 68 6.38 5.41 -21.58
CA LYS A 68 6.53 6.84 -21.83
C LYS A 68 7.39 7.56 -20.77
N ILE A 69 7.08 7.35 -19.49
CA ILE A 69 7.77 8.06 -18.39
C ILE A 69 9.17 7.49 -18.15
N TYR A 70 9.38 6.17 -18.26
CA TYR A 70 10.73 5.60 -18.15
C TYR A 70 11.66 6.04 -19.30
N LYS A 71 11.14 6.26 -20.52
CA LYS A 71 11.89 6.90 -21.59
C LYS A 71 12.26 8.35 -21.27
N LEU A 72 11.32 9.10 -20.71
CA LEU A 72 11.58 10.48 -20.28
C LEU A 72 12.65 10.52 -19.17
N ILE A 73 12.62 9.60 -18.22
CA ILE A 73 13.65 9.43 -17.18
C ILE A 73 15.02 9.15 -17.85
N GLN A 74 15.05 8.23 -18.79
CA GLN A 74 16.28 7.91 -19.51
C GLN A 74 16.84 9.12 -20.28
N GLU A 75 15.98 9.84 -20.98
CA GLU A 75 16.38 11.01 -21.78
C GLU A 75 16.86 12.18 -20.91
N LYS A 76 16.13 12.49 -19.84
CA LYS A 76 16.44 13.66 -19.00
C LYS A 76 17.48 13.38 -17.91
N LEU A 77 17.44 12.18 -17.32
CA LEU A 77 18.27 11.83 -16.15
C LEU A 77 19.38 10.83 -16.47
N GLY A 78 19.43 10.27 -17.67
CA GLY A 78 20.42 9.25 -18.05
C GLY A 78 20.25 7.92 -17.31
N VAL A 79 19.08 7.65 -16.72
CA VAL A 79 18.83 6.46 -15.88
C VAL A 79 17.94 5.45 -16.61
N THR A 80 18.40 4.22 -16.70
CA THR A 80 17.61 3.07 -17.15
C THR A 80 17.25 2.21 -15.95
N CYS A 81 15.96 2.07 -15.64
CA CYS A 81 15.48 1.23 -14.55
C CYS A 81 15.18 -0.19 -15.03
N LYS A 82 15.70 -1.20 -14.31
CA LYS A 82 15.45 -2.62 -14.55
C LYS A 82 14.75 -3.24 -13.36
N PHE A 83 13.52 -3.69 -13.54
CA PHE A 83 12.69 -4.24 -12.47
C PHE A 83 12.59 -5.76 -12.55
N GLU A 84 12.87 -6.43 -11.45
CA GLU A 84 12.52 -7.82 -11.17
C GLU A 84 11.46 -7.83 -10.08
N PHE A 85 10.31 -8.46 -10.34
CA PHE A 85 9.24 -8.65 -9.35
C PHE A 85 9.33 -10.03 -8.73
N LEU A 86 8.86 -10.15 -7.48
CA LEU A 86 8.80 -11.41 -6.77
C LEU A 86 8.01 -12.45 -7.58
N VAL A 87 8.59 -13.63 -7.73
CA VAL A 87 7.94 -14.83 -8.26
C VAL A 87 8.13 -15.96 -7.25
N GLY A 88 7.04 -16.59 -6.84
CA GLY A 88 7.05 -17.67 -5.87
C GLY A 88 7.05 -17.20 -4.41
N ASP A 89 7.66 -17.99 -3.55
CA ASP A 89 7.69 -17.72 -2.11
C ASP A 89 8.68 -16.60 -1.76
N LYS A 90 8.20 -15.58 -1.03
CA LYS A 90 8.96 -14.40 -0.65
C LYS A 90 10.15 -14.76 0.26
N ASP A 91 9.91 -15.56 1.27
CA ASP A 91 10.93 -15.91 2.26
C ASP A 91 12.05 -16.74 1.65
N GLN A 92 11.69 -17.67 0.76
CA GLN A 92 12.67 -18.46 0.02
C GLN A 92 13.51 -17.56 -0.92
N LYS A 93 12.88 -16.65 -1.67
CA LYS A 93 13.59 -15.73 -2.59
C LYS A 93 14.57 -14.85 -1.81
N ILE A 94 14.11 -14.20 -0.74
CA ILE A 94 14.96 -13.35 0.11
C ILE A 94 16.09 -14.17 0.73
N GLY A 95 15.80 -15.36 1.27
CA GLY A 95 16.81 -16.25 1.85
C GLY A 95 17.91 -16.65 0.85
N VAL A 96 17.54 -16.91 -0.41
CA VAL A 96 18.52 -17.21 -1.47
C VAL A 96 19.39 -15.99 -1.80
N MET A 97 18.79 -14.79 -1.89
CA MET A 97 19.55 -13.55 -2.12
C MET A 97 20.56 -13.30 -1.00
N ILE A 98 20.14 -13.41 0.25
CA ILE A 98 21.00 -13.21 1.43
C ILE A 98 22.13 -14.26 1.46
N ALA A 99 21.82 -15.53 1.22
CA ALA A 99 22.83 -16.58 1.20
C ALA A 99 23.85 -16.42 0.05
N GLY A 100 23.41 -15.86 -1.07
CA GLY A 100 24.28 -15.57 -2.22
C GLY A 100 25.16 -14.33 -2.03
N GLY A 101 24.72 -13.37 -1.23
CA GLY A 101 25.43 -12.10 -1.02
C GLY A 101 25.49 -11.22 -2.27
N ASP A 102 24.66 -11.48 -3.27
CA ASP A 102 24.56 -10.72 -4.52
C ASP A 102 23.14 -10.13 -4.64
N TYR A 103 23.07 -8.81 -4.60
CA TYR A 103 21.82 -8.07 -4.54
C TYR A 103 21.71 -7.13 -5.74
N PRO A 104 20.48 -6.79 -6.21
CA PRO A 104 20.30 -5.66 -7.10
C PRO A 104 20.69 -4.35 -6.39
N ASP A 105 20.87 -3.26 -7.15
CA ASP A 105 21.27 -1.96 -6.59
C ASP A 105 20.26 -1.44 -5.55
N VAL A 106 18.95 -1.68 -5.82
CA VAL A 106 17.84 -1.22 -4.99
C VAL A 106 16.88 -2.38 -4.71
N VAL A 107 16.42 -2.50 -3.49
CA VAL A 107 15.36 -3.45 -3.10
C VAL A 107 14.18 -2.70 -2.51
N SER A 108 12.95 -3.11 -2.84
CA SER A 108 11.80 -2.72 -2.04
C SER A 108 11.74 -3.59 -0.79
N VAL A 109 11.58 -2.96 0.36
CA VAL A 109 11.49 -3.66 1.64
C VAL A 109 10.14 -3.40 2.30
N ASP A 110 9.75 -4.33 3.16
CA ASP A 110 8.56 -4.26 4.00
C ASP A 110 8.89 -4.69 5.43
N THR A 111 7.91 -4.66 6.33
CA THR A 111 8.05 -5.03 7.75
C THR A 111 8.67 -6.44 7.95
N PHE A 112 8.47 -7.36 6.99
CA PHE A 112 8.96 -8.74 7.09
C PHE A 112 10.34 -8.93 6.47
N THR A 113 10.65 -8.16 5.44
CA THR A 113 11.89 -8.30 4.66
C THR A 113 12.99 -7.37 5.15
N ASN A 114 12.65 -6.18 5.68
CA ASN A 114 13.63 -5.23 6.19
C ASN A 114 14.53 -5.83 7.29
N PRO A 115 14.01 -6.46 8.36
CA PRO A 115 14.88 -7.03 9.40
C PRO A 115 15.84 -8.10 8.87
N LYS A 116 15.43 -8.85 7.83
CA LYS A 116 16.28 -9.89 7.21
C LYS A 116 17.45 -9.29 6.45
N PHE A 117 17.19 -8.26 5.63
CA PHE A 117 18.24 -7.56 4.88
C PHE A 117 19.18 -6.78 5.81
N THR A 118 18.63 -6.06 6.79
CA THR A 118 19.42 -5.29 7.77
C THR A 118 20.27 -6.22 8.62
N GLY A 119 19.68 -7.29 9.17
CA GLY A 119 20.38 -8.29 9.96
C GLY A 119 21.47 -9.05 9.20
N ALA A 120 21.35 -9.17 7.87
CA ALA A 120 22.37 -9.72 7.00
C ALA A 120 23.47 -8.72 6.60
N GLY A 121 23.35 -7.44 6.98
CA GLY A 121 24.26 -6.37 6.54
C GLY A 121 24.19 -6.12 5.04
N ALA A 122 23.01 -6.32 4.42
CA ALA A 122 22.81 -6.20 2.98
C ALA A 122 22.48 -4.78 2.52
N LEU A 123 22.12 -3.87 3.44
CA LEU A 123 21.69 -2.51 3.14
C LEU A 123 22.76 -1.49 3.51
N LEU A 124 22.85 -0.40 2.75
CA LEU A 124 23.72 0.73 3.06
C LEU A 124 23.01 1.69 4.01
N PRO A 125 23.70 2.20 5.04
CA PRO A 125 23.23 3.36 5.80
C PRO A 125 23.15 4.58 4.87
N LEU A 126 22.05 5.31 4.92
CA LEU A 126 21.73 6.37 3.96
C LEU A 126 21.98 7.79 4.47
N GLU A 127 22.20 7.98 5.78
CA GLU A 127 22.29 9.31 6.40
C GLU A 127 23.38 10.19 5.78
N ASP A 128 24.61 9.67 5.60
CA ASP A 128 25.72 10.42 5.02
C ASP A 128 25.51 10.63 3.51
N LEU A 129 25.04 9.60 2.79
CA LEU A 129 24.70 9.69 1.38
C LEU A 129 23.67 10.79 1.11
N ILE A 130 22.62 10.85 1.95
CA ILE A 130 21.56 11.86 1.84
C ILE A 130 22.11 13.24 2.18
N ALA A 131 22.86 13.37 3.29
CA ALA A 131 23.40 14.65 3.72
C ALA A 131 24.33 15.30 2.69
N GLU A 132 25.13 14.48 2.01
CA GLU A 132 26.11 14.96 1.02
C GLU A 132 25.54 15.13 -0.38
N ASN A 133 24.51 14.36 -0.78
CA ASN A 133 24.12 14.23 -2.19
C ASN A 133 22.65 14.47 -2.49
N ALA A 134 21.76 14.59 -1.46
CA ALA A 134 20.32 14.51 -1.66
C ALA A 134 19.54 15.53 -0.82
N PRO A 135 19.63 16.84 -1.13
CA PRO A 135 19.01 17.91 -0.33
C PRO A 135 17.48 17.86 -0.29
N ASN A 136 16.82 17.36 -1.35
CA ASN A 136 15.35 17.20 -1.36
C ASN A 136 14.93 16.06 -0.44
N LEU A 137 15.62 14.91 -0.48
CA LEU A 137 15.40 13.79 0.44
C LEU A 137 15.70 14.20 1.87
N GLN A 138 16.78 14.94 2.11
CA GLN A 138 17.10 15.47 3.43
C GLN A 138 15.96 16.33 3.98
N LYS A 139 15.49 17.29 3.19
CA LYS A 139 14.36 18.15 3.55
C LYS A 139 13.07 17.36 3.77
N HIS A 140 12.82 16.35 2.94
CA HIS A 140 11.64 15.51 2.99
C HIS A 140 11.53 14.75 4.31
N TYR A 141 12.65 14.15 4.77
CA TYR A 141 12.67 13.34 5.99
C TYR A 141 13.12 14.13 7.25
N GLU A 142 13.54 15.39 7.14
CA GLU A 142 13.99 16.18 8.31
C GLU A 142 12.96 16.22 9.45
N PRO A 143 11.63 16.40 9.20
CA PRO A 143 10.64 16.33 10.28
C PRO A 143 10.56 14.97 10.97
N TYR A 144 11.08 13.93 10.35
CA TYR A 144 10.99 12.54 10.78
C TYR A 144 12.36 11.90 11.06
N LYS A 145 13.43 12.69 11.15
CA LYS A 145 14.82 12.22 11.24
C LYS A 145 15.11 11.22 12.37
N ASN A 146 14.35 11.29 13.46
CA ASN A 146 14.46 10.32 14.55
C ASN A 146 13.58 9.09 14.32
N ARG A 147 12.49 9.24 13.54
CA ARG A 147 11.53 8.18 13.27
C ARG A 147 12.01 7.22 12.20
N VAL A 148 12.77 7.70 11.21
CA VAL A 148 13.32 6.88 10.12
C VAL A 148 14.51 6.02 10.53
N LYS A 149 15.07 6.24 11.73
CA LYS A 149 16.21 5.48 12.23
C LYS A 149 15.78 4.11 12.73
N ASP A 150 16.58 3.10 12.41
CA ASP A 150 16.46 1.78 13.01
C ASP A 150 16.65 1.86 14.52
N SER A 151 15.78 1.20 15.28
CA SER A 151 15.81 1.24 16.74
C SER A 151 16.94 0.40 17.36
N THR A 152 17.63 -0.41 16.57
CA THR A 152 18.67 -1.31 17.02
C THR A 152 20.05 -0.66 16.98
N ASP A 153 20.38 0.00 15.85
CA ASP A 153 21.71 0.58 15.61
C ASP A 153 21.69 2.10 15.33
N GLY A 154 20.51 2.69 15.13
CA GLY A 154 20.32 4.11 14.92
C GLY A 154 20.60 4.60 13.50
N HIS A 155 20.82 3.69 12.54
CA HIS A 155 21.02 4.03 11.14
C HIS A 155 19.72 4.21 10.37
N PHE A 156 19.79 4.91 9.24
CA PHE A 156 18.68 5.13 8.31
C PHE A 156 18.90 4.28 7.06
N TYR A 157 18.17 3.18 6.89
CA TYR A 157 18.34 2.24 5.79
C TYR A 157 17.30 2.35 4.68
N ILE A 158 16.11 2.82 4.99
CA ILE A 158 14.96 2.78 4.08
C ILE A 158 14.53 4.20 3.75
N MET A 159 14.33 4.52 2.49
CA MET A 159 13.59 5.69 2.03
C MET A 159 12.09 5.37 2.07
N PRO A 160 11.34 5.76 3.13
CA PRO A 160 9.94 5.45 3.26
C PRO A 160 9.11 5.94 2.08
N ASP A 161 8.16 5.12 1.67
CA ASP A 161 7.31 5.36 0.51
C ASP A 161 5.96 6.00 0.83
N TYR A 162 5.61 6.13 2.12
CA TYR A 162 4.28 6.60 2.53
C TYR A 162 4.33 7.42 3.82
N GLY A 163 3.53 8.49 3.85
CA GLY A 163 3.18 9.22 5.07
C GLY A 163 3.93 10.53 5.28
N VAL A 164 4.60 11.08 4.26
CA VAL A 164 5.14 12.46 4.31
C VAL A 164 4.19 13.43 3.63
N PHE A 165 3.41 14.14 4.45
CA PHE A 165 2.41 15.09 3.98
C PHE A 165 2.97 16.52 3.95
N TYR A 166 2.91 17.16 2.79
CA TYR A 166 3.35 18.53 2.61
C TYR A 166 2.31 19.55 3.06
N ASN A 167 1.06 19.29 2.73
CA ASN A 167 -0.08 20.01 3.27
C ASN A 167 -1.19 19.00 3.59
N GLU A 168 -1.98 19.29 4.61
CA GLU A 168 -3.09 18.41 4.96
C GLU A 168 -4.17 18.45 3.89
N LEU A 169 -4.58 17.27 3.43
CA LEU A 169 -5.69 17.12 2.51
C LEU A 169 -6.69 16.13 3.11
N LYS A 170 -7.99 16.47 3.04
CA LYS A 170 -9.04 15.52 3.45
C LYS A 170 -9.07 14.37 2.47
N THR A 171 -8.99 13.15 2.98
CA THR A 171 -9.11 11.94 2.16
C THR A 171 -10.56 11.77 1.69
N ASN A 172 -10.75 11.46 0.42
CA ASN A 172 -12.07 11.19 -0.17
C ASN A 172 -12.41 9.69 -0.12
N ILE A 173 -11.39 8.85 -0.17
CA ILE A 173 -11.48 7.40 -0.17
C ILE A 173 -10.68 6.88 1.02
N TRP A 174 -11.31 6.02 1.82
CA TRP A 174 -10.61 5.31 2.88
C TRP A 174 -9.92 4.08 2.32
N GLN A 175 -8.64 3.95 2.55
CA GLN A 175 -7.84 2.81 2.12
C GLN A 175 -7.64 1.76 3.22
N GLY A 176 -7.93 2.14 4.46
CA GLY A 176 -7.71 1.32 5.65
C GLY A 176 -8.86 0.33 5.93
N PRO A 177 -8.87 -0.22 7.17
CA PRO A 177 -9.83 -1.23 7.58
C PRO A 177 -11.25 -0.68 7.73
N ALA A 178 -12.23 -1.50 7.34
CA ALA A 178 -13.64 -1.30 7.67
C ALA A 178 -14.42 -2.63 7.55
N PHE A 179 -15.61 -2.67 8.13
CA PHE A 179 -16.62 -3.62 7.68
C PHE A 179 -17.23 -3.09 6.39
N TRP A 180 -17.04 -3.80 5.31
CA TRP A 180 -17.53 -3.42 3.99
C TRP A 180 -18.82 -4.16 3.69
N ILE A 181 -19.85 -3.44 3.26
CA ILE A 181 -21.14 -4.02 2.87
C ILE A 181 -21.48 -3.63 1.45
N GLN A 182 -22.02 -4.57 0.68
CA GLN A 182 -22.38 -4.33 -0.72
C GLN A 182 -23.45 -3.25 -0.81
N LYS A 183 -23.26 -2.27 -1.71
CA LYS A 183 -24.18 -1.14 -1.88
C LYS A 183 -25.61 -1.58 -2.19
N ALA A 184 -25.76 -2.68 -2.94
CA ALA A 184 -27.09 -3.25 -3.23
C ALA A 184 -27.83 -3.69 -1.96
N VAL A 185 -27.12 -4.15 -0.92
CA VAL A 185 -27.74 -4.51 0.37
C VAL A 185 -28.31 -3.27 1.04
N LEU A 186 -27.55 -2.21 1.14
CA LEU A 186 -27.99 -0.95 1.75
C LEU A 186 -29.14 -0.32 0.97
N ALA A 187 -29.07 -0.32 -0.36
CA ALA A 187 -30.13 0.20 -1.21
C ALA A 187 -31.44 -0.57 -1.07
N GLU A 188 -31.40 -1.91 -0.97
CA GLU A 188 -32.57 -2.77 -0.80
C GLU A 188 -33.37 -2.44 0.46
N PHE A 189 -32.70 -2.04 1.54
CA PHE A 189 -33.33 -1.73 2.83
C PHE A 189 -33.48 -0.23 3.09
N GLY A 190 -33.42 0.62 2.05
CA GLY A 190 -33.67 2.05 2.15
C GLY A 190 -32.54 2.86 2.78
N TYR A 191 -31.30 2.45 2.56
CA TYR A 191 -30.09 3.17 2.98
C TYR A 191 -29.98 3.35 4.52
N PRO A 192 -30.11 2.29 5.34
CA PRO A 192 -30.03 2.43 6.77
C PRO A 192 -28.63 2.82 7.25
N GLN A 193 -28.57 3.56 8.36
CA GLN A 193 -27.33 3.73 9.11
C GLN A 193 -27.02 2.44 9.87
N VAL A 194 -25.87 1.84 9.58
CA VAL A 194 -25.41 0.58 10.21
C VAL A 194 -24.38 0.94 11.27
N LYS A 195 -24.70 0.66 12.54
CA LYS A 195 -23.87 1.08 13.69
C LYS A 195 -23.31 -0.08 14.49
N THR A 196 -23.96 -1.26 14.42
CA THR A 196 -23.52 -2.41 15.22
C THR A 196 -23.32 -3.66 14.37
N LEU A 197 -22.52 -4.58 14.91
CA LEU A 197 -22.27 -5.88 14.31
C LEU A 197 -23.58 -6.67 14.08
N ASP A 198 -24.53 -6.55 15.00
CA ASP A 198 -25.84 -7.21 14.88
C ASP A 198 -26.66 -6.61 13.73
N GLN A 199 -26.73 -5.30 13.61
CA GLN A 199 -27.41 -4.63 12.49
C GLN A 199 -26.78 -5.00 11.15
N TYR A 200 -25.44 -5.07 11.09
CA TYR A 200 -24.69 -5.44 9.90
C TYR A 200 -25.06 -6.85 9.41
N PHE A 201 -25.02 -7.84 10.27
CA PHE A 201 -25.36 -9.22 9.91
C PHE A 201 -26.87 -9.41 9.68
N ASP A 202 -27.73 -8.69 10.37
CA ASP A 202 -29.20 -8.73 10.13
C ASP A 202 -29.54 -8.32 8.69
N LEU A 203 -28.91 -7.27 8.16
CA LEU A 203 -29.09 -6.86 6.77
C LEU A 203 -28.58 -7.92 5.79
N ILE A 204 -27.42 -8.50 6.04
CA ILE A 204 -26.83 -9.55 5.21
C ILE A 204 -27.72 -10.81 5.20
N GLU A 205 -28.17 -11.27 6.36
CA GLU A 205 -29.07 -12.43 6.49
C GLU A 205 -30.37 -12.21 5.69
N LYS A 206 -31.02 -11.06 5.86
CA LYS A 206 -32.24 -10.70 5.12
C LYS A 206 -32.02 -10.63 3.62
N TYR A 207 -30.91 -10.04 3.19
CA TYR A 207 -30.60 -9.92 1.77
C TYR A 207 -30.31 -11.28 1.14
N GLN A 208 -29.50 -12.12 1.78
CA GLN A 208 -29.16 -13.47 1.29
C GLN A 208 -30.43 -14.37 1.25
N ALA A 209 -31.31 -14.25 2.23
CA ALA A 209 -32.59 -14.98 2.22
C ALA A 209 -33.49 -14.57 1.04
N LYS A 210 -33.50 -13.28 0.69
CA LYS A 210 -34.27 -12.74 -0.44
C LYS A 210 -33.62 -13.07 -1.78
N TYR A 211 -32.30 -13.01 -1.85
CA TYR A 211 -31.48 -13.22 -3.05
C TYR A 211 -30.46 -14.35 -2.81
N PRO A 212 -30.90 -15.63 -2.76
CA PRO A 212 -30.00 -16.76 -2.46
C PRO A 212 -28.99 -17.03 -3.58
N GLN A 213 -29.18 -16.42 -4.74
CA GLN A 213 -28.27 -16.47 -5.88
C GLN A 213 -28.13 -15.08 -6.52
N ILE A 214 -26.91 -14.77 -6.96
CA ILE A 214 -26.57 -13.61 -7.76
C ILE A 214 -25.88 -14.14 -9.03
N ASP A 215 -26.37 -13.72 -10.20
CA ASP A 215 -25.88 -14.17 -11.53
C ASP A 215 -25.81 -15.72 -11.64
N GLY A 216 -26.78 -16.42 -11.06
CA GLY A 216 -26.87 -17.88 -11.07
C GLY A 216 -25.90 -18.61 -10.14
N GLN A 217 -25.14 -17.89 -9.34
CA GLN A 217 -24.22 -18.45 -8.34
C GLN A 217 -24.76 -18.20 -6.93
N LYS A 218 -24.44 -19.12 -5.99
CA LYS A 218 -24.83 -18.98 -4.59
C LYS A 218 -24.29 -17.67 -4.01
N THR A 219 -25.17 -16.88 -3.38
CA THR A 219 -24.80 -15.68 -2.63
C THR A 219 -23.97 -16.05 -1.42
N ILE A 220 -22.90 -15.31 -1.17
CA ILE A 220 -22.06 -15.41 0.02
C ILE A 220 -22.38 -14.21 0.92
N GLY A 221 -22.86 -14.46 2.13
CA GLY A 221 -23.20 -13.39 3.06
C GLY A 221 -21.96 -12.64 3.56
N PHE A 222 -20.98 -13.38 4.06
CA PHE A 222 -19.75 -12.79 4.59
C PHE A 222 -18.55 -13.66 4.22
N GLU A 223 -17.50 -13.03 3.72
CA GLU A 223 -16.24 -13.67 3.38
C GLU A 223 -15.12 -13.20 4.29
N ILE A 224 -14.22 -14.11 4.67
CA ILE A 224 -13.07 -13.80 5.54
C ILE A 224 -11.81 -14.27 4.82
N LEU A 225 -10.82 -13.41 4.69
CA LEU A 225 -9.49 -13.80 4.23
C LEU A 225 -8.62 -14.19 5.44
N SER A 226 -7.99 -15.36 5.37
CA SER A 226 -7.01 -15.81 6.37
C SER A 226 -5.88 -16.57 5.66
N ASP A 227 -5.12 -15.86 4.83
CA ASP A 227 -4.05 -16.41 3.99
C ASP A 227 -2.73 -15.68 4.28
N GLY A 228 -1.80 -16.39 4.91
CA GLY A 228 -0.48 -15.85 5.26
C GLY A 228 -0.59 -14.59 6.13
N TRP A 229 0.16 -13.56 5.78
CA TRP A 229 0.19 -12.28 6.51
C TRP A 229 -1.14 -11.50 6.45
N ARG A 230 -2.06 -11.85 5.54
CA ARG A 230 -3.39 -11.24 5.41
C ARG A 230 -4.40 -11.75 6.44
N ASP A 231 -3.97 -12.56 7.41
CA ASP A 231 -4.83 -13.05 8.50
C ASP A 231 -5.34 -11.94 9.43
N PHE A 232 -4.87 -10.71 9.25
CA PHE A 232 -5.42 -9.51 9.90
C PHE A 232 -6.92 -9.32 9.60
N CYS A 233 -7.42 -9.79 8.45
CA CYS A 233 -8.86 -9.75 8.14
C CYS A 233 -9.70 -10.60 9.11
N LEU A 234 -9.11 -11.62 9.71
CA LEU A 234 -9.72 -12.44 10.75
C LEU A 234 -9.43 -11.90 12.16
N LYS A 235 -8.20 -11.42 12.41
CA LYS A 235 -7.67 -11.18 13.75
C LYS A 235 -7.92 -9.77 14.29
N ASN A 236 -7.97 -8.75 13.41
CA ASN A 236 -8.10 -7.34 13.84
C ASN A 236 -9.55 -6.86 14.09
N PRO A 237 -10.63 -7.42 13.50
CA PRO A 237 -11.98 -6.89 13.71
C PRO A 237 -12.39 -6.65 15.17
N PRO A 238 -12.00 -7.49 16.16
CA PRO A 238 -12.38 -7.27 17.55
C PRO A 238 -11.95 -5.92 18.13
N GLU A 239 -10.75 -5.40 17.75
CA GLU A 239 -10.27 -4.12 18.24
C GLU A 239 -11.16 -2.96 17.77
N HIS A 240 -11.52 -2.94 16.47
CA HIS A 240 -12.42 -1.93 15.91
C HIS A 240 -13.82 -1.99 16.49
N LEU A 241 -14.35 -3.22 16.68
CA LEU A 241 -15.65 -3.43 17.29
C LEU A 241 -15.70 -2.97 18.76
N ALA A 242 -14.57 -2.96 19.45
CA ALA A 242 -14.40 -2.42 20.79
C ALA A 242 -14.06 -0.92 20.81
N GLY A 243 -14.01 -0.24 19.64
CA GLY A 243 -13.76 1.18 19.52
C GLY A 243 -12.30 1.59 19.60
N TYR A 244 -11.38 0.69 19.27
CA TYR A 244 -9.95 0.98 19.24
C TYR A 244 -9.47 1.16 17.79
N PRO A 245 -8.39 1.93 17.59
CA PRO A 245 -7.75 2.11 16.29
C PRO A 245 -6.97 0.86 15.88
N ASN A 246 -6.53 0.83 14.61
CA ASN A 246 -5.69 -0.24 14.10
C ASN A 246 -4.23 -0.10 14.58
N ASP A 247 -3.93 -0.65 15.73
CA ASP A 247 -2.57 -0.72 16.29
C ASP A 247 -1.91 -2.11 16.06
N GLY A 248 -2.51 -2.96 15.25
CA GLY A 248 -1.98 -4.28 14.88
C GLY A 248 -2.47 -5.40 15.80
N GLN A 249 -1.54 -6.13 16.45
CA GLN A 249 -1.88 -7.27 17.32
C GLN A 249 -2.03 -6.87 18.80
N VAL A 250 -2.00 -5.58 19.09
CA VAL A 250 -2.19 -5.01 20.42
C VAL A 250 -3.10 -3.80 20.35
N ILE A 251 -3.71 -3.46 21.46
CA ILE A 251 -4.36 -2.16 21.66
C ILE A 251 -3.38 -1.27 22.39
N VAL A 252 -3.18 -0.05 21.91
CA VAL A 252 -2.37 0.96 22.63
C VAL A 252 -3.29 2.01 23.24
N ASP A 253 -3.27 2.12 24.56
CA ASP A 253 -4.02 3.15 25.26
C ASP A 253 -3.47 4.54 24.88
N PRO A 254 -4.30 5.44 24.32
CA PRO A 254 -3.82 6.73 23.81
C PRO A 254 -3.37 7.71 24.91
N LYS A 255 -3.69 7.44 26.18
CA LYS A 255 -3.33 8.31 27.30
C LYS A 255 -2.03 7.87 27.98
N THR A 256 -1.88 6.56 28.15
CA THR A 256 -0.72 5.96 28.84
C THR A 256 0.36 5.50 27.89
N ASN A 257 0.06 5.33 26.60
CA ASN A 257 0.91 4.75 25.58
C ASN A 257 1.41 3.34 25.95
N VAL A 258 0.55 2.57 26.63
CA VAL A 258 0.82 1.18 27.04
C VAL A 258 0.02 0.23 26.17
N ALA A 259 0.67 -0.81 25.68
CA ALA A 259 0.06 -1.86 24.90
C ALA A 259 -0.61 -2.92 25.79
N GLU A 260 -1.78 -3.36 25.35
CA GLU A 260 -2.51 -4.52 25.90
C GLU A 260 -2.77 -5.54 24.81
N PHE A 261 -2.69 -6.81 25.22
CA PHE A 261 -3.09 -7.94 24.35
C PHE A 261 -4.61 -8.10 24.37
N PHE A 262 -5.24 -8.34 23.20
CA PHE A 262 -6.71 -8.32 23.13
C PHE A 262 -7.36 -9.59 22.59
N TRP A 263 -6.61 -10.56 22.08
CA TRP A 263 -7.20 -11.73 21.42
C TRP A 263 -7.89 -12.71 22.39
N ASP A 264 -7.71 -12.56 23.71
CA ASP A 264 -8.37 -13.33 24.76
C ASP A 264 -9.52 -12.59 25.48
N LYS A 265 -9.82 -11.35 25.06
CA LYS A 265 -10.82 -10.50 25.72
C LYS A 265 -12.26 -10.90 25.36
N ASP A 266 -13.20 -10.53 26.24
CA ASP A 266 -14.62 -10.83 26.06
C ASP A 266 -15.21 -10.27 24.75
N TYR A 267 -14.77 -9.10 24.33
CA TYR A 267 -15.22 -8.53 23.06
C TYR A 267 -14.69 -9.32 21.85
N ALA A 268 -13.48 -9.88 21.93
CA ALA A 268 -12.98 -10.78 20.91
C ALA A 268 -13.80 -12.08 20.89
N LYS A 269 -14.08 -12.67 22.07
CA LYS A 269 -14.98 -13.83 22.20
C LYS A 269 -16.34 -13.55 21.57
N THR A 270 -16.92 -12.38 21.83
CA THR A 270 -18.23 -11.97 21.30
C THR A 270 -18.23 -11.93 19.77
N TYR A 271 -17.20 -11.36 19.15
CA TYR A 271 -17.05 -11.33 17.70
C TYR A 271 -16.95 -12.74 17.11
N TYR A 272 -16.05 -13.57 17.61
CA TYR A 272 -15.86 -14.93 17.06
C TYR A 272 -17.07 -15.82 17.28
N LYS A 273 -17.81 -15.62 18.39
CA LYS A 273 -19.10 -16.30 18.63
C LYS A 273 -20.14 -15.87 17.59
N LYS A 274 -20.22 -14.58 17.28
CA LYS A 274 -21.07 -14.08 16.19
C LYS A 274 -20.71 -14.74 14.85
N LEU A 275 -19.42 -14.87 14.53
CA LEU A 275 -19.00 -15.57 13.32
C LEU A 275 -19.39 -17.05 13.32
N ASN A 276 -19.28 -17.74 14.47
CA ASN A 276 -19.77 -19.12 14.61
C ASN A 276 -21.28 -19.22 14.35
N ASP A 277 -22.08 -18.32 14.91
CA ASP A 277 -23.51 -18.27 14.65
C ASP A 277 -23.81 -18.03 13.15
N MET A 278 -23.08 -17.12 12.50
CA MET A 278 -23.23 -16.82 11.07
C MET A 278 -22.79 -18.00 10.19
N TYR A 279 -21.72 -18.69 10.54
CA TYR A 279 -21.30 -19.91 9.85
C TYR A 279 -22.37 -20.99 9.91
N ASN A 280 -22.91 -21.26 11.09
CA ASN A 280 -23.95 -22.26 11.28
C ASN A 280 -25.30 -21.92 10.60
N LYS A 281 -25.53 -20.64 10.30
CA LYS A 281 -26.65 -20.15 9.46
C LYS A 281 -26.36 -20.21 7.96
N GLY A 282 -25.13 -20.54 7.55
CA GLY A 282 -24.72 -20.56 6.15
C GLY A 282 -24.52 -19.17 5.52
N ILE A 283 -24.26 -18.16 6.34
CA ILE A 283 -23.93 -16.79 5.93
C ILE A 283 -22.45 -16.67 5.57
N ILE A 284 -21.56 -17.32 6.34
CA ILE A 284 -20.13 -17.39 6.05
C ILE A 284 -19.86 -18.50 5.04
N ASP A 285 -18.99 -18.24 4.09
CA ASP A 285 -18.55 -19.22 3.10
C ASP A 285 -17.81 -20.38 3.80
N PRO A 286 -18.19 -21.64 3.56
CA PRO A 286 -17.50 -22.79 4.14
C PRO A 286 -16.03 -22.94 3.72
N GLU A 287 -15.62 -22.34 2.59
CA GLU A 287 -14.24 -22.38 2.08
C GLU A 287 -13.35 -21.26 2.66
N THR A 288 -13.92 -20.37 3.48
CA THR A 288 -13.28 -19.13 3.97
C THR A 288 -11.90 -19.33 4.62
N PHE A 289 -11.65 -20.50 5.26
CA PHE A 289 -10.36 -20.81 5.89
C PHE A 289 -9.45 -21.74 5.08
N THR A 290 -9.82 -22.04 3.84
CA THR A 290 -9.03 -22.92 2.95
C THR A 290 -8.65 -22.26 1.62
N MET A 291 -9.21 -21.09 1.33
CA MET A 291 -8.89 -20.34 0.13
C MET A 291 -7.64 -19.47 0.32
N ASN A 292 -6.93 -19.29 -0.79
CA ASN A 292 -5.86 -18.30 -0.88
C ASN A 292 -6.38 -16.92 -1.34
N TYR A 293 -5.49 -15.94 -1.39
CA TYR A 293 -5.81 -14.57 -1.79
C TYR A 293 -6.43 -14.47 -3.20
N ASP A 294 -5.92 -15.23 -4.18
CA ASP A 294 -6.46 -15.19 -5.55
C ASP A 294 -7.90 -15.70 -5.60
N GLN A 295 -8.20 -16.76 -4.84
CA GLN A 295 -9.56 -17.30 -4.72
C GLN A 295 -10.51 -16.32 -4.02
N TYR A 296 -10.03 -15.63 -2.96
CA TYR A 296 -10.76 -14.56 -2.31
C TYR A 296 -11.09 -13.44 -3.30
N MET A 297 -10.10 -12.93 -4.03
CA MET A 297 -10.28 -11.89 -5.04
C MET A 297 -11.25 -12.31 -6.14
N ALA A 298 -11.20 -13.56 -6.58
CA ALA A 298 -12.14 -14.10 -7.58
C ALA A 298 -13.59 -14.11 -7.06
N LYS A 299 -13.81 -14.49 -5.80
CA LYS A 299 -15.14 -14.46 -5.17
C LYS A 299 -15.68 -13.03 -5.05
N LEU A 300 -14.87 -12.08 -4.57
CA LEU A 300 -15.26 -10.66 -4.52
C LEU A 300 -15.59 -10.11 -5.90
N SER A 301 -14.71 -10.34 -6.90
CA SER A 301 -14.88 -9.85 -8.28
C SER A 301 -16.09 -10.46 -9.01
N SER A 302 -16.67 -11.53 -8.49
CA SER A 302 -17.91 -12.12 -9.03
C SER A 302 -19.16 -11.30 -8.68
N GLY A 303 -19.09 -10.42 -7.66
CA GLY A 303 -20.20 -9.59 -7.17
C GLY A 303 -21.20 -10.32 -6.28
N ARG A 304 -20.91 -11.57 -5.87
CA ARG A 304 -21.82 -12.40 -5.03
C ARG A 304 -21.54 -12.36 -3.53
N VAL A 305 -20.47 -11.65 -3.10
CA VAL A 305 -20.09 -11.49 -1.69
C VAL A 305 -20.73 -10.22 -1.15
N LEU A 306 -21.59 -10.33 -0.15
CA LEU A 306 -22.33 -9.21 0.39
C LEU A 306 -21.53 -8.38 1.39
N GLY A 307 -20.65 -9.01 2.16
CA GLY A 307 -19.86 -8.33 3.17
C GLY A 307 -18.50 -8.98 3.44
N THR A 308 -17.58 -8.18 3.93
CA THR A 308 -16.24 -8.60 4.39
C THR A 308 -15.69 -7.58 5.39
N PHE A 309 -14.74 -7.98 6.22
CA PHE A 309 -13.84 -7.05 6.90
C PHE A 309 -12.48 -7.13 6.24
N ASP A 310 -12.02 -6.00 5.73
CA ASP A 310 -10.71 -5.93 5.06
C ASP A 310 -10.23 -4.48 5.02
N GLN A 311 -9.01 -4.26 4.60
CA GLN A 311 -8.49 -2.97 4.21
C GLN A 311 -8.75 -2.74 2.72
N PHE A 312 -9.26 -1.57 2.35
CA PHE A 312 -9.67 -1.31 0.96
C PHE A 312 -8.53 -1.52 -0.04
N TRP A 313 -7.30 -1.12 0.31
CA TRP A 313 -6.14 -1.33 -0.55
C TRP A 313 -5.93 -2.82 -0.90
N ASN A 314 -6.32 -3.76 -0.02
CA ASN A 314 -6.13 -5.20 -0.23
C ASN A 314 -7.11 -5.78 -1.25
N PHE A 315 -8.33 -5.25 -1.37
CA PHE A 315 -9.34 -5.78 -2.31
C PHE A 315 -9.82 -4.77 -3.36
N SER A 316 -9.24 -3.59 -3.44
CA SER A 316 -9.64 -2.53 -4.39
C SER A 316 -9.65 -2.98 -5.86
N ASN A 317 -8.83 -3.96 -6.24
CA ASN A 317 -8.86 -4.54 -7.59
C ASN A 317 -10.16 -5.32 -7.88
N ALA A 318 -10.80 -5.92 -6.86
CA ALA A 318 -12.10 -6.54 -7.03
C ALA A 318 -13.21 -5.48 -7.23
N ASP A 319 -13.15 -4.38 -6.47
CA ASP A 319 -14.03 -3.22 -6.64
C ASP A 319 -13.89 -2.62 -8.06
N LEU A 320 -12.66 -2.42 -8.52
CA LEU A 320 -12.38 -1.96 -9.88
C LEU A 320 -12.91 -2.93 -10.94
N THR A 321 -12.73 -4.23 -10.76
CA THR A 321 -13.24 -5.26 -11.68
C THR A 321 -14.75 -5.19 -11.81
N LEU A 322 -15.48 -5.01 -10.70
CA LEU A 322 -16.95 -4.86 -10.72
C LEU A 322 -17.38 -3.56 -11.44
N LYS A 323 -16.66 -2.47 -11.24
CA LYS A 323 -16.90 -1.21 -11.97
C LYS A 323 -16.70 -1.39 -13.48
N GLN A 324 -15.64 -2.07 -13.90
CA GLN A 324 -15.37 -2.38 -15.31
C GLN A 324 -16.43 -3.30 -15.93
N GLN A 325 -17.02 -4.20 -15.13
CA GLN A 325 -18.16 -5.04 -15.53
C GLN A 325 -19.51 -4.29 -15.50
N ASN A 326 -19.51 -2.99 -15.16
CA ASN A 326 -20.73 -2.18 -14.97
C ASN A 326 -21.68 -2.73 -13.89
N LYS A 327 -21.10 -3.34 -12.84
CA LYS A 327 -21.81 -3.87 -11.66
C LYS A 327 -21.57 -2.97 -10.45
N ILE A 328 -21.83 -1.68 -10.57
CA ILE A 328 -21.49 -0.67 -9.55
C ILE A 328 -22.22 -0.93 -8.23
N GLU A 329 -23.46 -1.43 -8.29
CA GLU A 329 -24.27 -1.78 -7.13
C GLU A 329 -23.69 -2.94 -6.32
N ARG A 330 -22.79 -3.73 -6.93
CA ARG A 330 -22.10 -4.86 -6.31
C ARG A 330 -20.77 -4.46 -5.64
N THR A 331 -20.33 -3.23 -5.78
CA THR A 331 -19.21 -2.68 -5.02
C THR A 331 -19.65 -2.34 -3.59
N TRP A 332 -18.70 -2.04 -2.71
CA TRP A 332 -18.96 -1.94 -1.27
C TRP A 332 -18.88 -0.50 -0.76
N ALA A 333 -19.62 -0.26 0.33
CA ALA A 333 -19.50 0.93 1.16
C ALA A 333 -18.92 0.55 2.53
N PRO A 334 -18.08 1.39 3.16
CA PRO A 334 -17.54 1.13 4.48
C PRO A 334 -18.59 1.37 5.57
N CYS A 335 -18.51 0.62 6.67
CA CYS A 335 -19.35 0.80 7.85
C CYS A 335 -18.46 0.91 9.10
N ALA A 336 -18.63 1.97 9.87
CA ALA A 336 -17.97 2.17 11.15
C ALA A 336 -18.80 1.53 12.28
N ILE A 337 -18.86 0.19 12.31
CA ILE A 337 -19.66 -0.54 13.27
C ILE A 337 -18.90 -0.90 14.54
N THR A 338 -19.61 -1.03 15.65
CA THR A 338 -19.10 -1.47 16.95
C THR A 338 -19.94 -2.61 17.50
N LEU A 339 -19.57 -3.19 18.64
CA LEU A 339 -20.38 -4.20 19.31
C LEU A 339 -21.68 -3.63 19.87
N ASP A 340 -21.65 -2.38 20.32
CA ASP A 340 -22.78 -1.68 20.92
C ASP A 340 -22.79 -0.21 20.51
N GLU A 341 -23.96 0.41 20.33
CA GLU A 341 -24.09 1.83 19.89
C GLU A 341 -23.48 2.84 20.87
N SER A 342 -23.23 2.47 22.13
CA SER A 342 -22.56 3.33 23.12
C SER A 342 -21.04 3.43 22.90
N ILE A 343 -20.45 2.48 22.14
CA ILE A 343 -19.02 2.46 21.81
C ILE A 343 -18.79 3.43 20.65
N LYS A 344 -17.87 4.39 20.85
CA LYS A 344 -17.45 5.29 19.77
C LYS A 344 -16.61 4.52 18.75
N PRO A 345 -16.99 4.49 17.47
CA PRO A 345 -16.20 3.81 16.45
C PRO A 345 -14.86 4.50 16.20
N TYR A 346 -13.84 3.70 15.87
CA TYR A 346 -12.52 4.20 15.54
C TYR A 346 -11.94 3.41 14.37
N TYR A 347 -12.22 3.84 13.15
CA TYR A 347 -11.77 3.20 11.90
C TYR A 347 -10.81 4.08 11.11
N GLN A 348 -11.03 5.39 11.09
CA GLN A 348 -10.20 6.32 10.35
C GLN A 348 -9.19 6.99 11.28
N ASP A 349 -7.93 6.96 10.89
CA ASP A 349 -6.83 7.65 11.53
C ASP A 349 -6.15 8.61 10.56
N ARG A 350 -5.27 9.48 11.04
CA ARG A 350 -4.46 10.34 10.17
C ARG A 350 -3.41 9.51 9.46
N GLY A 351 -3.00 9.97 8.27
CA GLY A 351 -1.82 9.43 7.61
C GLY A 351 -0.58 9.64 8.48
N ALA A 352 0.29 8.65 8.51
CA ALA A 352 1.55 8.73 9.25
C ALA A 352 2.67 8.08 8.46
N LEU A 353 3.89 8.58 8.65
CA LEU A 353 5.07 7.99 8.03
C LEU A 353 5.15 6.50 8.37
N ASN A 354 5.15 5.67 7.33
CA ASN A 354 5.42 4.25 7.45
C ASN A 354 6.92 4.01 7.23
N VAL A 355 7.65 3.75 8.29
CA VAL A 355 9.10 3.55 8.25
C VAL A 355 9.53 2.14 7.85
N ASN A 356 8.58 1.25 7.56
CA ASN A 356 8.86 -0.17 7.33
C ASN A 356 8.79 -0.56 5.87
N THR A 357 8.31 0.32 5.00
CA THR A 357 8.15 0.08 3.56
C THR A 357 8.86 1.18 2.78
N GLY A 358 9.41 0.83 1.64
CA GLY A 358 10.09 1.75 0.76
C GLY A 358 11.28 1.13 0.03
N TYR A 359 12.10 1.97 -0.56
CA TYR A 359 13.34 1.53 -1.21
C TYR A 359 14.54 1.61 -0.27
N ALA A 360 15.39 0.60 -0.36
CA ALA A 360 16.70 0.57 0.28
C ALA A 360 17.80 0.33 -0.78
N ILE A 361 18.97 0.96 -0.59
CA ILE A 361 20.14 0.75 -1.44
C ILE A 361 20.96 -0.39 -0.83
N THR A 362 21.38 -1.35 -1.65
CA THR A 362 22.11 -2.51 -1.17
C THR A 362 23.61 -2.29 -1.16
N THR A 363 24.32 -3.14 -0.41
CA THR A 363 25.80 -3.16 -0.39
C THR A 363 26.43 -3.65 -1.70
N SER A 364 25.66 -4.24 -2.61
CA SER A 364 26.09 -4.60 -3.97
C SER A 364 26.02 -3.45 -4.97
N CYS A 365 25.37 -2.33 -4.62
CA CYS A 365 25.26 -1.16 -5.48
C CYS A 365 26.64 -0.54 -5.71
N LYS A 366 27.01 -0.36 -7.00
CA LYS A 366 28.33 0.14 -7.38
C LYS A 366 28.46 1.64 -7.34
N ASP A 367 27.34 2.35 -7.50
CA ASP A 367 27.29 3.81 -7.52
C ASP A 367 26.12 4.32 -6.68
N PRO A 368 26.18 4.16 -5.35
CA PRO A 368 25.09 4.58 -4.46
C PRO A 368 24.87 6.11 -4.47
N GLU A 369 25.92 6.92 -4.73
CA GLU A 369 25.77 8.37 -4.87
C GLU A 369 24.88 8.73 -6.06
N ARG A 370 25.05 8.05 -7.18
CA ARG A 370 24.25 8.28 -8.39
C ARG A 370 22.81 7.83 -8.18
N VAL A 371 22.60 6.71 -7.46
CA VAL A 371 21.28 6.20 -7.12
C VAL A 371 20.54 7.14 -6.17
N ILE A 372 21.20 7.67 -5.13
CA ILE A 372 20.54 8.59 -4.20
C ILE A 372 20.21 9.94 -4.87
N LYS A 373 21.09 10.47 -5.74
CA LYS A 373 20.83 11.68 -6.57
C LYS A 373 19.65 11.49 -7.52
N PHE A 374 19.47 10.28 -8.04
CA PHE A 374 18.30 9.94 -8.85
C PHE A 374 17.00 10.06 -8.05
N PHE A 375 16.92 9.44 -6.87
CA PHE A 375 15.76 9.56 -5.99
C PHE A 375 15.53 11.01 -5.51
N ASP A 376 16.59 11.75 -5.22
CA ASP A 376 16.52 13.17 -4.86
C ASP A 376 15.88 14.01 -5.98
N THR A 377 16.28 13.76 -7.22
CA THR A 377 15.71 14.43 -8.40
C THR A 377 14.25 14.08 -8.59
N LEU A 378 13.88 12.78 -8.44
CA LEU A 378 12.48 12.34 -8.54
C LEU A 378 11.59 12.95 -7.45
N LEU A 379 12.15 13.41 -6.35
CA LEU A 379 11.41 14.05 -5.25
C LEU A 379 11.22 15.57 -5.45
N THR A 380 11.67 16.14 -6.56
CA THR A 380 11.30 17.52 -6.92
C THR A 380 9.81 17.58 -7.28
N GLU A 381 9.15 18.72 -7.05
CA GLU A 381 7.73 18.89 -7.37
C GLU A 381 7.42 18.62 -8.86
N GLU A 382 8.33 19.02 -9.77
CA GLU A 382 8.21 18.72 -11.21
C GLU A 382 8.09 17.23 -11.46
N TRP A 383 9.03 16.43 -10.94
CA TRP A 383 9.01 14.97 -11.13
C TRP A 383 7.88 14.29 -10.35
N GLN A 384 7.52 14.80 -9.17
CA GLN A 384 6.38 14.27 -8.41
C GLN A 384 5.06 14.45 -9.17
N LYS A 385 4.87 15.60 -9.88
CA LYS A 385 3.72 15.79 -10.77
C LYS A 385 3.74 14.78 -11.92
N ILE A 386 4.88 14.57 -12.55
CA ILE A 386 5.04 13.57 -13.64
C ILE A 386 4.74 12.15 -13.14
N LEU A 387 5.25 11.76 -11.97
CA LEU A 387 5.05 10.44 -11.41
C LEU A 387 3.60 10.18 -10.96
N GLY A 388 2.95 11.18 -10.32
CA GLY A 388 1.60 11.06 -9.77
C GLY A 388 0.49 11.35 -10.77
N TRP A 389 0.65 12.34 -11.65
CA TRP A 389 -0.37 12.81 -12.58
C TRP A 389 -0.08 12.46 -14.05
N GLY A 390 1.17 12.29 -14.42
CA GLY A 390 1.61 12.14 -15.80
C GLY A 390 2.10 13.47 -16.41
N ILE A 391 2.01 13.59 -17.73
CA ILE A 391 2.48 14.76 -18.50
C ILE A 391 1.30 15.74 -18.67
N GLU A 392 1.52 17.01 -18.28
CA GLU A 392 0.56 18.09 -18.51
C GLU A 392 0.29 18.27 -20.01
N GLY A 393 -0.99 18.45 -20.34
CA GLY A 393 -1.47 18.54 -21.73
C GLY A 393 -1.73 17.18 -22.40
N GLU A 394 -1.18 16.08 -21.85
CA GLU A 394 -1.42 14.71 -22.35
C GLU A 394 -2.29 13.90 -21.37
N ASP A 395 -1.84 13.75 -20.12
CA ASP A 395 -2.45 12.90 -19.12
C ASP A 395 -3.40 13.66 -18.18
N TYR A 396 -3.20 14.95 -18.03
CA TYR A 396 -4.07 15.90 -17.33
C TYR A 396 -3.92 17.31 -17.92
N SER A 397 -4.77 18.22 -17.52
CA SER A 397 -4.68 19.65 -17.86
C SER A 397 -4.92 20.51 -16.62
N VAL A 398 -4.57 21.80 -16.72
CA VAL A 398 -4.84 22.80 -15.69
C VAL A 398 -6.02 23.64 -16.14
N ASP A 399 -7.07 23.76 -15.32
CA ASP A 399 -8.25 24.55 -15.65
C ASP A 399 -8.03 26.06 -15.40
N SER A 400 -9.03 26.89 -15.72
CA SER A 400 -8.95 28.34 -15.53
C SER A 400 -8.75 28.81 -14.09
N ASN A 401 -8.94 27.92 -13.10
CA ASN A 401 -8.76 28.20 -11.68
C ASN A 401 -7.38 27.70 -11.17
N GLY A 402 -6.57 27.11 -12.05
CA GLY A 402 -5.30 26.50 -11.68
C GLY A 402 -5.43 25.08 -11.13
N GLU A 403 -6.61 24.44 -11.20
CA GLU A 403 -6.83 23.10 -10.69
C GLU A 403 -6.49 22.02 -11.73
N PHE A 404 -5.86 20.94 -11.29
CA PHE A 404 -5.57 19.79 -12.14
C PHE A 404 -6.87 19.02 -12.41
N VAL A 405 -7.13 18.79 -13.69
CA VAL A 405 -8.33 18.12 -14.17
C VAL A 405 -8.01 17.13 -15.28
N ARG A 406 -8.82 16.08 -15.40
CA ARG A 406 -8.72 15.07 -16.47
C ARG A 406 -10.04 14.94 -17.22
N THR A 407 -9.93 14.63 -18.50
CA THR A 407 -11.08 14.21 -19.31
C THR A 407 -11.59 12.83 -18.88
N PRO A 408 -12.81 12.42 -19.23
CA PRO A 408 -13.28 11.06 -18.97
C PRO A 408 -12.39 9.98 -19.57
N GLU A 409 -11.78 10.22 -20.74
CA GLU A 409 -10.86 9.29 -21.39
C GLU A 409 -9.54 9.17 -20.60
N GLN A 410 -8.96 10.28 -20.17
CA GLN A 410 -7.74 10.28 -19.35
C GLN A 410 -7.95 9.55 -18.01
N ARG A 411 -9.14 9.70 -17.36
CA ARG A 411 -9.50 8.94 -16.15
C ARG A 411 -9.58 7.45 -16.44
N LYS A 412 -10.29 7.06 -17.51
CA LYS A 412 -10.42 5.66 -17.91
C LYS A 412 -9.05 5.03 -18.21
N ASN A 413 -8.18 5.75 -18.90
CA ASN A 413 -6.83 5.31 -19.18
C ASN A 413 -6.02 5.09 -17.90
N TYR A 414 -6.06 6.05 -16.97
CA TYR A 414 -5.35 5.95 -15.69
C TYR A 414 -5.85 4.78 -14.82
N GLU A 415 -7.10 4.34 -14.95
CA GLU A 415 -7.65 3.16 -14.26
C GLU A 415 -7.25 1.83 -14.92
N ASP A 416 -6.84 1.86 -16.19
CA ASP A 416 -6.40 0.66 -16.92
C ASP A 416 -4.95 0.28 -16.57
N GLN A 417 -4.76 -0.92 -16.01
CA GLN A 417 -3.44 -1.39 -15.61
C GLN A 417 -2.48 -1.50 -16.80
N SER A 418 -2.96 -2.00 -17.94
CA SER A 418 -2.11 -2.16 -19.13
C SER A 418 -1.66 -0.82 -19.67
N TRP A 419 -2.54 0.20 -19.62
CA TRP A 419 -2.19 1.56 -19.98
C TRP A 419 -1.14 2.15 -19.03
N ARG A 420 -1.28 1.94 -17.70
CA ARG A 420 -0.27 2.40 -16.73
C ARG A 420 1.10 1.78 -16.95
N LEU A 421 1.16 0.48 -17.27
CA LEU A 421 2.42 -0.19 -17.59
C LEU A 421 3.14 0.40 -18.81
N GLN A 422 2.41 1.03 -19.72
CA GLN A 422 2.95 1.67 -20.91
C GLN A 422 3.24 3.17 -20.72
N ASN A 423 2.52 3.85 -19.81
CA ASN A 423 2.51 5.30 -19.78
C ASN A 423 2.93 5.94 -18.46
N MET A 424 2.95 5.19 -17.36
CA MET A 424 3.24 5.71 -16.02
C MET A 424 4.46 5.01 -15.40
N ALA A 425 5.23 5.72 -14.59
CA ALA A 425 6.29 5.13 -13.79
C ALA A 425 5.76 4.68 -12.41
N TYR A 426 4.66 3.91 -12.44
CA TYR A 426 3.92 3.53 -11.25
C TYR A 426 4.78 2.84 -10.19
N THR A 427 5.71 1.96 -10.59
CA THR A 427 6.59 1.23 -9.66
C THR A 427 7.51 2.17 -8.88
N LEU A 428 8.10 3.17 -9.56
CA LEU A 428 8.92 4.18 -8.87
C LEU A 428 8.09 5.05 -7.93
N TRP A 429 6.88 5.42 -8.34
CA TRP A 429 5.98 6.21 -7.51
C TRP A 429 5.46 5.43 -6.32
N PHE A 430 5.07 4.16 -6.50
CA PHE A 430 4.42 3.36 -5.46
C PHE A 430 5.38 3.01 -4.33
N TYR A 431 6.58 2.51 -4.64
CA TYR A 431 7.57 2.05 -3.65
C TYR A 431 8.63 3.11 -3.30
N GLY A 432 8.64 4.25 -3.97
CA GLY A 432 9.64 5.30 -3.76
C GLY A 432 9.17 6.44 -2.87
N PRO A 433 10.12 7.28 -2.44
CA PRO A 433 9.81 8.50 -1.71
C PRO A 433 8.90 9.40 -2.55
N LYS A 434 7.82 9.89 -1.92
CA LYS A 434 6.82 10.72 -2.61
C LYS A 434 6.23 11.79 -1.72
N MET A 435 5.81 12.87 -2.35
CA MET A 435 5.02 13.91 -1.72
C MET A 435 3.56 13.45 -1.60
N GLU A 436 2.98 13.59 -0.43
CA GLU A 436 1.57 13.35 -0.19
C GLU A 436 0.88 14.63 0.30
N GLY A 437 -0.46 14.60 0.34
CA GLY A 437 -1.25 15.79 0.60
C GLY A 437 -1.44 16.66 -0.64
N SER A 438 -1.02 17.92 -0.60
CA SER A 438 -1.10 18.84 -1.74
C SER A 438 0.20 19.58 -1.99
N TYR A 439 0.39 19.99 -3.25
CA TYR A 439 1.45 20.90 -3.67
C TYR A 439 1.23 22.31 -3.15
N ALA A 440 2.22 23.18 -3.33
CA ALA A 440 2.15 24.59 -2.91
C ALA A 440 1.02 25.37 -3.61
N ASP A 441 0.61 24.96 -4.80
CA ASP A 441 -0.49 25.53 -5.57
C ASP A 441 -1.89 25.03 -5.12
N GLY A 442 -1.96 24.15 -4.12
CA GLY A 442 -3.19 23.59 -3.57
C GLY A 442 -3.71 22.36 -4.31
N ASN A 443 -3.08 21.95 -5.42
CA ASN A 443 -3.46 20.73 -6.11
C ASN A 443 -2.99 19.50 -5.33
N ALA A 444 -3.82 18.46 -5.29
CA ALA A 444 -3.46 17.21 -4.64
C ALA A 444 -2.26 16.53 -5.33
N CYS A 445 -1.39 15.90 -4.56
CA CYS A 445 -0.24 15.17 -5.10
C CYS A 445 -0.66 13.98 -5.99
N THR A 446 -1.89 13.50 -5.85
CA THR A 446 -2.44 12.44 -6.70
C THR A 446 -3.88 12.73 -7.09
N PRO A 447 -4.33 12.23 -8.26
CA PRO A 447 -5.69 12.48 -8.75
C PRO A 447 -6.81 12.03 -7.80
N GLY A 448 -6.65 10.92 -7.09
CA GLY A 448 -7.67 10.37 -6.20
C GLY A 448 -8.00 11.27 -5.00
N PHE A 449 -7.08 12.15 -4.61
CA PHE A 449 -7.30 13.10 -3.52
C PHE A 449 -7.73 14.49 -4.00
N GLN A 450 -7.69 14.77 -5.31
CA GLN A 450 -8.23 15.99 -5.89
C GLN A 450 -9.77 15.93 -5.84
N ALA A 451 -10.42 16.83 -5.11
CA ALA A 451 -11.86 16.75 -4.85
C ALA A 451 -12.71 16.71 -6.14
N LYS A 452 -12.40 17.57 -7.13
CA LYS A 452 -13.10 17.56 -8.42
C LYS A 452 -12.89 16.27 -9.19
N GLU A 453 -11.66 15.73 -9.19
CA GLU A 453 -11.34 14.48 -9.87
C GLU A 453 -12.02 13.29 -9.20
N PHE A 454 -12.02 13.25 -7.86
CA PHE A 454 -12.78 12.25 -7.11
C PHE A 454 -14.26 12.26 -7.50
N TYR A 455 -14.92 13.44 -7.42
CA TYR A 455 -16.34 13.54 -7.75
C TYR A 455 -16.62 13.21 -9.23
N ALA A 456 -15.73 13.63 -10.14
CA ALA A 456 -15.85 13.33 -11.57
C ALA A 456 -15.68 11.83 -11.88
N SER A 457 -14.87 11.10 -11.09
CA SER A 457 -14.66 9.66 -11.24
C SER A 457 -15.85 8.82 -10.74
N LEU A 458 -16.71 9.39 -9.89
CA LEU A 458 -17.86 8.66 -9.38
C LEU A 458 -18.88 8.38 -10.50
N SER A 459 -19.41 7.17 -10.51
CA SER A 459 -20.57 6.81 -11.33
C SER A 459 -21.82 7.57 -10.89
N ASP A 460 -22.84 7.66 -11.76
CA ASP A 460 -24.12 8.24 -11.37
C ASP A 460 -24.80 7.44 -10.24
N TYR A 461 -24.57 6.12 -10.20
CA TYR A 461 -25.02 5.28 -9.10
C TYR A 461 -24.35 5.69 -7.78
N ASP A 462 -23.02 5.87 -7.76
CA ASP A 462 -22.28 6.27 -6.57
C ASP A 462 -22.66 7.67 -6.07
N LYS A 463 -22.83 8.62 -6.99
CA LYS A 463 -23.33 9.98 -6.67
C LYS A 463 -24.71 9.93 -6.02
N ASN A 464 -25.62 9.13 -6.58
CA ASN A 464 -26.95 8.95 -6.00
C ASN A 464 -26.90 8.23 -4.66
N PHE A 465 -26.04 7.21 -4.54
CA PHE A 465 -25.87 6.46 -3.30
C PHE A 465 -25.37 7.35 -2.16
N LEU A 466 -24.31 8.12 -2.38
CA LEU A 466 -23.78 9.08 -1.39
C LEU A 466 -24.84 10.13 -1.01
N LYS A 467 -25.60 10.63 -1.98
CA LYS A 467 -26.68 11.60 -1.76
C LYS A 467 -27.79 11.06 -0.83
N GLN A 468 -28.10 9.74 -0.84
CA GLN A 468 -29.08 9.17 0.09
C GLN A 468 -28.66 9.30 1.56
N TYR A 469 -27.34 9.34 1.81
CA TYR A 469 -26.77 9.55 3.14
C TYR A 469 -26.46 11.03 3.45
N GLY A 470 -26.61 11.93 2.47
CA GLY A 470 -26.16 13.33 2.59
C GLY A 470 -24.63 13.46 2.58
N TYR A 471 -23.94 12.54 1.94
CA TYR A 471 -22.48 12.47 1.89
C TYR A 471 -21.96 12.85 0.50
N GLU A 472 -20.70 13.33 0.48
CA GLU A 472 -19.95 13.66 -0.73
C GLU A 472 -18.75 12.73 -0.95
N THR A 473 -18.29 12.04 0.11
CA THR A 473 -17.12 11.16 0.08
C THR A 473 -17.38 9.86 0.84
N TRP A 474 -16.59 8.82 0.55
CA TRP A 474 -16.68 7.53 1.25
C TRP A 474 -16.19 7.60 2.70
N THR A 475 -15.28 8.51 3.00
CA THR A 475 -14.75 8.70 4.37
C THR A 475 -15.80 9.21 5.36
N GLN A 476 -16.88 9.85 4.88
CA GLN A 476 -17.96 10.33 5.73
C GLN A 476 -18.82 9.21 6.36
N PHE A 477 -18.70 7.96 5.88
CA PHE A 477 -19.26 6.79 6.55
C PHE A 477 -18.52 6.39 7.83
N LEU A 478 -17.31 6.91 8.03
CA LEU A 478 -16.44 6.57 9.13
C LEU A 478 -16.36 7.74 10.13
N ASN A 479 -15.69 7.52 11.25
CA ASN A 479 -15.37 8.60 12.19
C ASN A 479 -14.42 9.62 11.54
N GLU A 480 -14.40 10.83 12.03
CA GLU A 480 -13.33 11.77 11.73
C GLU A 480 -12.02 11.30 12.38
N ALA A 481 -10.91 11.46 11.64
CA ALA A 481 -9.60 11.12 12.16
C ALA A 481 -9.28 12.04 13.37
N PRO A 482 -8.91 11.47 14.54
CA PRO A 482 -8.67 12.27 15.74
C PRO A 482 -7.43 13.14 15.59
N GLU A 483 -7.46 14.28 16.28
CA GLU A 483 -6.30 15.14 16.43
C GLU A 483 -5.42 14.66 17.59
N ASN A 484 -4.12 14.97 17.50
CA ASN A 484 -3.16 14.80 18.60
C ASN A 484 -2.99 13.36 19.12
N ARG A 485 -3.04 12.38 18.24
CA ARG A 485 -2.67 11.01 18.55
C ARG A 485 -1.40 10.60 17.79
N LEU A 486 -0.53 9.84 18.43
CA LEU A 486 0.53 9.13 17.73
C LEU A 486 -0.11 8.01 16.89
N THR A 487 -0.04 8.13 15.57
CA THR A 487 -0.69 7.20 14.65
C THR A 487 0.16 5.94 14.49
N TYR A 488 -0.50 4.78 14.55
CA TYR A 488 0.14 3.47 14.41
C TYR A 488 1.36 3.24 15.33
N PRO A 489 1.24 3.53 16.64
CA PRO A 489 2.40 3.54 17.54
C PRO A 489 3.08 2.18 17.69
N ALA A 490 2.34 1.06 17.55
CA ALA A 490 2.88 -0.29 17.66
C ALA A 490 3.27 -0.94 16.31
N TRP A 491 3.02 -0.26 15.19
CA TRP A 491 3.35 -0.84 13.89
C TRP A 491 4.86 -0.91 13.65
N GLY A 492 5.28 -2.02 13.00
CA GLY A 492 6.66 -2.21 12.57
C GLY A 492 7.68 -2.16 13.72
N ILE A 493 7.29 -2.63 14.88
CA ILE A 493 8.25 -2.87 15.96
C ILE A 493 9.03 -4.13 15.62
N ASP A 494 10.35 -3.99 15.49
CA ASP A 494 11.23 -5.13 15.34
C ASP A 494 11.26 -5.95 16.64
N LEU A 495 10.87 -7.22 16.54
CA LEU A 495 10.85 -8.15 17.66
C LEU A 495 12.20 -8.83 17.89
N VAL A 496 13.20 -8.56 17.04
CA VAL A 496 14.53 -9.18 17.04
C VAL A 496 14.45 -10.69 16.88
N ASP A 497 14.87 -11.19 15.73
CA ASP A 497 14.73 -12.61 15.37
C ASP A 497 15.39 -13.53 16.42
N GLY A 498 14.67 -14.60 16.80
CA GLY A 498 15.10 -15.54 17.84
C GLY A 498 14.98 -15.04 19.29
N SER A 499 14.54 -13.79 19.51
CA SER A 499 14.26 -13.29 20.86
C SER A 499 13.04 -13.96 21.51
N PRO A 500 12.88 -13.89 22.85
CA PRO A 500 11.67 -14.35 23.51
C PRO A 500 10.39 -13.71 22.94
N ALA A 501 10.42 -12.41 22.59
CA ALA A 501 9.30 -11.69 22.00
C ALA A 501 8.94 -12.22 20.60
N SER A 502 9.93 -12.44 19.73
CA SER A 502 9.75 -13.01 18.40
C SER A 502 9.18 -14.43 18.46
N MET A 503 9.74 -15.27 19.35
CA MET A 503 9.23 -16.64 19.57
C MET A 503 7.82 -16.66 20.14
N ALA A 504 7.48 -15.74 21.05
CA ALA A 504 6.15 -15.59 21.60
C ALA A 504 5.16 -15.16 20.51
N ASN A 505 5.50 -14.15 19.71
CA ASN A 505 4.67 -13.67 18.60
C ASN A 505 4.35 -14.78 17.58
N THR A 506 5.36 -15.57 17.21
CA THR A 506 5.17 -16.73 16.31
C THR A 506 4.15 -17.71 16.88
N LYS A 507 4.31 -18.12 18.15
CA LYS A 507 3.40 -19.05 18.81
C LYS A 507 1.99 -18.50 18.98
N ILE A 508 1.86 -17.20 19.30
CA ILE A 508 0.57 -16.49 19.37
C ILE A 508 -0.11 -16.56 17.99
N GLY A 509 0.61 -16.22 16.93
CA GLY A 509 0.12 -16.27 15.56
C GLY A 509 -0.36 -17.67 15.14
N GLU A 510 0.48 -18.70 15.35
CA GLU A 510 0.14 -20.12 15.08
C GLU A 510 -1.09 -20.59 15.86
N THR A 511 -1.16 -20.20 17.15
CA THR A 511 -2.31 -20.56 18.01
C THR A 511 -3.61 -19.92 17.48
N GLY A 512 -3.58 -18.63 17.13
CA GLY A 512 -4.72 -17.96 16.51
C GLY A 512 -5.15 -18.61 15.21
N THR A 513 -4.22 -18.85 14.30
CA THR A 513 -4.47 -19.49 12.99
C THR A 513 -5.05 -20.89 13.12
N LYS A 514 -4.68 -21.64 14.16
CA LYS A 514 -5.20 -22.98 14.42
C LYS A 514 -6.59 -22.97 15.07
N TYR A 515 -6.79 -22.15 16.09
CA TYR A 515 -7.97 -22.27 16.95
C TYR A 515 -9.12 -21.35 16.56
N LEU A 516 -8.89 -20.17 15.99
CA LEU A 516 -9.97 -19.28 15.59
C LEU A 516 -10.86 -19.89 14.49
N PRO A 517 -10.31 -20.48 13.40
CA PRO A 517 -11.13 -21.22 12.45
C PRO A 517 -11.85 -22.39 13.10
N LYS A 518 -11.19 -23.15 13.99
CA LYS A 518 -11.81 -24.28 14.72
C LYS A 518 -13.01 -23.82 15.56
N ALA A 519 -12.92 -22.67 16.24
CA ALA A 519 -14.01 -22.11 17.02
C ALA A 519 -15.16 -21.66 16.12
N ILE A 520 -14.88 -20.93 15.03
CA ILE A 520 -15.88 -20.43 14.09
C ILE A 520 -16.62 -21.58 13.39
N LEU A 521 -15.91 -22.63 12.99
CA LEU A 521 -16.47 -23.80 12.30
C LEU A 521 -17.12 -24.83 13.25
N SER A 522 -17.07 -24.62 14.57
CA SER A 522 -17.62 -25.55 15.53
C SER A 522 -19.14 -25.62 15.44
N LYS A 523 -19.71 -26.76 15.91
CA LYS A 523 -21.16 -26.92 15.98
C LYS A 523 -21.79 -25.94 16.99
N PRO A 524 -23.06 -25.61 16.84
CA PRO A 524 -23.80 -24.87 17.87
C PRO A 524 -23.66 -25.54 19.23
N GLY A 525 -23.26 -24.78 20.24
CA GLY A 525 -23.04 -25.27 21.60
C GLY A 525 -21.62 -25.75 21.91
N ASP A 526 -20.77 -26.01 20.92
CA ASP A 526 -19.37 -26.40 21.14
C ASP A 526 -18.39 -25.20 21.16
N PHE A 527 -18.85 -24.02 20.75
CA PHE A 527 -18.00 -22.84 20.63
C PHE A 527 -17.26 -22.51 21.92
N ASP A 528 -17.96 -22.41 23.05
CA ASP A 528 -17.36 -22.03 24.33
C ASP A 528 -16.24 -23.00 24.75
N LYS A 529 -16.43 -24.30 24.53
CA LYS A 529 -15.40 -25.30 24.81
C LYS A 529 -14.16 -25.09 23.95
N VAL A 530 -14.34 -24.82 22.64
CA VAL A 530 -13.20 -24.58 21.72
C VAL A 530 -12.53 -23.26 22.04
N TRP A 531 -13.29 -22.26 22.44
CA TRP A 531 -12.78 -20.98 22.89
C TRP A 531 -11.90 -21.11 24.14
N ASP A 532 -12.36 -21.87 25.14
CA ASP A 532 -11.63 -22.12 26.39
C ASP A 532 -10.32 -22.91 26.11
N GLU A 533 -10.35 -23.88 25.18
CA GLU A 533 -9.16 -24.56 24.69
C GLU A 533 -8.18 -23.54 24.05
N TYR A 534 -8.69 -22.65 23.20
CA TYR A 534 -7.91 -21.61 22.56
C TYR A 534 -7.21 -20.69 23.56
N VAL A 535 -7.96 -20.13 24.50
CA VAL A 535 -7.41 -19.24 25.54
C VAL A 535 -6.36 -19.96 26.39
N THR A 536 -6.62 -21.24 26.73
CA THR A 536 -5.66 -22.06 27.46
C THR A 536 -4.34 -22.23 26.72
N GLU A 537 -4.37 -22.49 25.42
CA GLU A 537 -3.15 -22.63 24.59
C GLU A 537 -2.47 -21.27 24.35
N LEU A 538 -3.25 -20.23 24.17
CA LEU A 538 -2.77 -18.87 23.98
C LEU A 538 -1.95 -18.37 25.20
N HIS A 539 -2.43 -18.65 26.40
CA HIS A 539 -1.73 -18.27 27.64
C HIS A 539 -0.42 -19.05 27.89
N LYS A 540 -0.12 -20.09 27.09
CA LYS A 540 1.19 -20.76 27.10
C LYS A 540 2.21 -20.07 26.18
N CYS A 541 1.83 -19.06 25.41
CA CYS A 541 2.66 -18.43 24.38
C CYS A 541 3.58 -17.31 24.87
N ASP A 542 3.77 -17.14 26.18
CA ASP A 542 4.59 -16.08 26.79
C ASP A 542 4.22 -14.67 26.28
N ILE A 543 2.92 -14.35 26.36
CA ILE A 543 2.37 -13.05 25.93
C ILE A 543 3.11 -11.89 26.62
N GLN A 544 3.60 -12.11 27.84
CA GLN A 544 4.29 -11.06 28.59
C GLN A 544 5.60 -10.67 27.92
N ALA A 545 6.42 -11.62 27.44
CA ALA A 545 7.67 -11.31 26.73
C ALA A 545 7.40 -10.51 25.44
N TYR A 546 6.28 -10.81 24.74
CA TYR A 546 5.86 -10.03 23.58
C TYR A 546 5.47 -8.60 23.99
N LEU A 547 4.62 -8.43 25.02
CA LEU A 547 4.17 -7.12 25.49
C LEU A 547 5.32 -6.27 26.07
N ASP A 548 6.26 -6.87 26.77
CA ASP A 548 7.42 -6.16 27.32
C ASP A 548 8.21 -5.49 26.18
N ARG A 549 8.51 -6.24 25.12
CA ARG A 549 9.19 -5.68 23.92
C ARG A 549 8.38 -4.57 23.25
N ILE A 550 7.08 -4.76 23.06
CA ILE A 550 6.22 -3.73 22.49
C ILE A 550 6.25 -2.47 23.35
N ASN A 551 6.06 -2.60 24.66
CA ASN A 551 6.02 -1.47 25.58
C ASN A 551 7.37 -0.74 25.70
N ASP A 552 8.48 -1.44 25.67
CA ASP A 552 9.81 -0.84 25.62
C ASP A 552 9.99 0.03 24.37
N GLN A 553 9.53 -0.47 23.22
CA GLN A 553 9.57 0.26 21.96
C GLN A 553 8.57 1.43 21.91
N LEU A 554 7.38 1.28 22.46
CA LEU A 554 6.42 2.39 22.59
C LEU A 554 6.98 3.53 23.43
N LYS A 555 7.66 3.21 24.53
CA LYS A 555 8.33 4.21 25.36
C LYS A 555 9.44 4.92 24.57
N TRP A 556 10.30 4.17 23.89
CA TRP A 556 11.35 4.76 23.05
C TRP A 556 10.75 5.65 21.94
N ARG A 557 9.70 5.19 21.25
CA ARG A 557 9.02 5.98 20.22
C ARG A 557 8.40 7.25 20.77
N ALA A 558 7.76 7.22 21.93
CA ALA A 558 7.19 8.39 22.57
C ALA A 558 8.24 9.46 22.92
N GLU A 559 9.48 9.05 23.22
CA GLU A 559 10.59 9.94 23.48
C GLU A 559 11.27 10.46 22.21
N ASN A 560 11.33 9.66 21.14
CA ASN A 560 12.16 9.93 19.96
C ASN A 560 11.37 10.33 18.70
N TRP A 561 10.08 10.03 18.62
CA TRP A 561 9.22 10.37 17.47
C TRP A 561 8.50 11.73 17.62
N LYS A 562 9.08 12.64 18.33
CA LYS A 562 8.53 14.01 18.49
C LYS A 562 8.95 14.89 17.35
#